data_f0c57fb1a67d40691d3934dcde6f3be8
#
_entry.id   f0c57fb1a67d40691d3934dcde6f3be8
#
_cell.length_a   1.000
_cell.length_b   1.000
_cell.length_c   1.000
_cell.angle_alpha   90.00
_cell.angle_beta   90.00
_cell.angle_gamma   90.00
#
_symmetry.space_group_name_H-M   'P 1'
#
loop_
_entity.id
_entity.type
_entity.pdbx_description
1 polymer ?
#
loop_
_entity_poly.entity_id
_entity_poly.type
_entity_poly.pdbx_seq_one_letter_code
_entity_poly.pdbx_strand_id
1 'polypeptide(L)'
;MNQSMGKFFSAAIGATVGAVLLGLASCTSIPPSKPVSWSKPEVLVAPSSFSGVHGLAIDQKGRLLAGSVVGYELWEVNRTTGSARVMIPAPEGQADDIAVGSKEELAWTNYLMGMVRYRENDSAPMKVLAKDLPGLNSLDFDRRNGKLYASQVFLGDAIWELDVSGAKPPRLVAKDVGGFNGFEVGPDGMLYGPLWFKGQVVKIDPSNGAVTVINSQFQTPAAANLDGKGNLWVIDTKTGELSKVELANGRKTVMKQLKTAIDNLAIAPDGTIYVSNMADNGIDAYNPATGEVRNLTSGKLAVPAGLRYADGSLYVADIFAFRKVDANSGAVTDLARMQASDMEYPFGVGISKSRITLTSWFTGTLQVIDRATMKTDTMVHGFKAPMDSIPMDDGSVLVIEIATGNLLRVSGAGFKEQKVVAAGLAGPVQMTMGSDGAVYVTEAAGKLTRVNLTDGSKTAIAEGLLLPEGVAQTPWGSFIVAETAAKRLVEIDANGSKRTIAENLPIGLPAGPGMPPPFVATGVAVDPKGVIYFSADRNNAIYRITPQR
;
A
#
# COMPACT_ATOMS: atom_id res chain seq x y z
N MET A 1 -34.64 66.24 33.44
CA MET A 1 -34.66 67.66 33.14
C MET A 1 -34.59 67.80 31.62
N ASN A 2 -35.73 68.32 31.12
CA ASN A 2 -35.99 69.17 29.96
C ASN A 2 -35.46 68.69 28.61
N GLN A 3 -36.40 68.30 27.68
CA GLN A 3 -37.24 69.09 26.76
C GLN A 3 -36.36 69.82 25.73
N SER A 4 -36.63 69.88 24.43
CA SER A 4 -37.86 70.02 23.69
C SER A 4 -37.60 69.82 22.20
N MET A 5 -38.52 69.19 21.50
CA MET A 5 -39.38 69.66 20.42
C MET A 5 -38.82 70.57 19.32
N GLY A 6 -39.05 70.15 18.07
CA GLY A 6 -39.04 70.98 16.87
C GLY A 6 -39.54 70.26 15.63
N LYS A 7 -40.70 70.59 15.14
CA LYS A 7 -41.51 70.02 14.06
C LYS A 7 -41.20 70.59 12.68
N PHE A 8 -41.68 69.84 11.66
CA PHE A 8 -42.11 70.22 10.28
C PHE A 8 -41.03 70.32 9.20
N PHE A 9 -41.07 69.59 8.11
CA PHE A 9 -42.01 69.74 6.96
C PHE A 9 -41.97 68.52 6.04
N SER A 10 -43.13 68.16 5.48
CA SER A 10 -43.40 67.14 4.48
C SER A 10 -42.95 67.57 3.05
N ALA A 11 -42.36 66.66 2.30
CA ALA A 11 -42.45 66.72 0.84
C ALA A 11 -42.39 65.30 0.30
N ALA A 12 -43.46 64.84 -0.29
CA ALA A 12 -43.55 63.57 -1.03
C ALA A 12 -42.86 63.70 -2.39
N ILE A 13 -41.93 62.81 -2.67
CA ILE A 13 -41.47 62.54 -4.06
C ILE A 13 -41.55 61.01 -4.22
N GLY A 14 -42.44 60.61 -5.13
CA GLY A 14 -42.58 59.21 -5.53
C GLY A 14 -41.35 58.74 -6.29
N ALA A 15 -40.75 57.64 -5.81
CA ALA A 15 -39.75 56.89 -6.53
C ALA A 15 -40.27 55.48 -6.80
N THR A 16 -40.56 55.21 -8.04
CA THR A 16 -40.87 53.88 -8.58
C THR A 16 -39.74 52.94 -8.30
N VAL A 17 -39.94 51.96 -7.41
CA VAL A 17 -38.99 50.86 -7.18
C VAL A 17 -39.16 49.87 -8.33
N GLY A 18 -38.28 49.93 -9.31
CA GLY A 18 -38.09 48.88 -10.28
C GLY A 18 -37.41 47.67 -9.59
N ALA A 19 -38.16 46.59 -9.34
CA ALA A 19 -37.60 45.32 -8.91
C ALA A 19 -36.78 44.72 -10.05
N VAL A 20 -35.45 44.85 -9.97
CA VAL A 20 -34.53 44.06 -10.81
C VAL A 20 -34.51 42.63 -10.22
N LEU A 21 -35.27 41.75 -10.83
CA LEU A 21 -35.12 40.29 -10.66
C LEU A 21 -33.79 39.89 -11.27
N LEU A 22 -32.74 39.83 -10.44
CA LEU A 22 -31.53 39.10 -10.74
C LEU A 22 -31.88 37.62 -10.81
N GLY A 23 -32.21 37.12 -12.00
CA GLY A 23 -32.30 35.71 -12.28
C GLY A 23 -30.93 35.08 -12.06
N LEU A 24 -30.75 34.37 -10.96
CA LEU A 24 -29.65 33.39 -10.81
C LEU A 24 -29.90 32.31 -11.85
N ALA A 25 -29.35 32.51 -13.05
CA ALA A 25 -29.18 31.41 -14.01
C ALA A 25 -28.21 30.40 -13.39
N SER A 26 -28.75 29.39 -12.72
CA SER A 26 -28.02 28.18 -12.43
C SER A 26 -27.62 27.60 -13.80
N CYS A 27 -26.37 27.79 -14.21
CA CYS A 27 -25.79 27.05 -15.33
C CYS A 27 -25.81 25.57 -14.95
N THR A 28 -26.92 24.89 -15.20
CA THR A 28 -26.95 23.44 -15.27
C THR A 28 -26.15 23.08 -16.50
N SER A 29 -24.88 22.72 -16.31
CA SER A 29 -24.05 22.17 -17.39
C SER A 29 -24.73 20.93 -17.91
N ILE A 30 -25.11 20.94 -19.18
CA ILE A 30 -25.64 19.74 -19.85
C ILE A 30 -24.56 18.67 -19.73
N PRO A 31 -24.89 17.46 -19.20
CA PRO A 31 -23.91 16.39 -19.08
C PRO A 31 -23.34 16.07 -20.47
N PRO A 32 -22.05 15.80 -20.56
CA PRO A 32 -21.41 15.48 -21.85
C PRO A 32 -22.07 14.24 -22.47
N SER A 33 -22.19 14.24 -23.79
CA SER A 33 -22.74 13.12 -24.54
C SER A 33 -21.85 11.88 -24.41
N LYS A 34 -22.46 10.70 -24.49
CA LYS A 34 -21.74 9.42 -24.51
C LYS A 34 -20.74 9.39 -25.68
N PRO A 35 -19.48 8.96 -25.47
CA PRO A 35 -18.48 8.95 -26.51
C PRO A 35 -18.74 7.86 -27.56
N VAL A 36 -18.33 8.12 -28.79
CA VAL A 36 -18.38 7.15 -29.89
C VAL A 36 -17.29 6.09 -29.72
N SER A 37 -16.10 6.51 -29.33
CA SER A 37 -14.94 5.64 -29.08
C SER A 37 -14.07 6.16 -27.95
N TRP A 38 -12.99 5.42 -27.68
CA TRP A 38 -12.04 5.70 -26.61
C TRP A 38 -10.61 5.74 -27.16
N SER A 39 -9.74 6.56 -26.59
CA SER A 39 -8.31 6.51 -26.88
C SER A 39 -7.73 5.16 -26.42
N LYS A 40 -6.54 4.83 -26.92
CA LYS A 40 -5.72 3.78 -26.30
C LYS A 40 -5.34 4.23 -24.88
N PRO A 41 -5.09 3.28 -23.96
CA PRO A 41 -4.54 3.59 -22.64
C PRO A 41 -3.22 4.36 -22.76
N GLU A 42 -3.13 5.50 -22.09
CA GLU A 42 -1.93 6.33 -21.99
C GLU A 42 -1.38 6.24 -20.55
N VAL A 43 -0.06 6.13 -20.43
CA VAL A 43 0.62 6.14 -19.13
C VAL A 43 0.55 7.54 -18.53
N LEU A 44 -0.09 7.69 -17.38
CA LEU A 44 -0.10 8.93 -16.60
C LEU A 44 1.03 8.94 -15.56
N VAL A 45 1.20 7.85 -14.81
CA VAL A 45 2.33 7.62 -13.91
C VAL A 45 3.08 6.40 -14.40
N ALA A 46 4.38 6.55 -14.63
CA ALA A 46 5.22 5.51 -15.22
C ALA A 46 5.28 4.25 -14.37
N PRO A 47 5.35 3.06 -14.98
CA PRO A 47 5.50 1.80 -14.27
C PRO A 47 6.85 1.69 -13.54
N SER A 48 6.90 0.83 -12.52
CA SER A 48 8.12 0.48 -11.80
C SER A 48 8.24 -1.04 -11.65
N SER A 49 9.48 -1.47 -11.38
CA SER A 49 9.76 -2.85 -10.95
C SER A 49 9.30 -3.03 -9.50
N PHE A 50 9.23 -4.27 -9.08
CA PHE A 50 8.76 -4.71 -7.76
C PHE A 50 7.28 -4.38 -7.49
N SER A 51 6.77 -4.86 -6.39
CA SER A 51 5.50 -4.47 -5.77
C SER A 51 5.70 -4.56 -4.27
N GLY A 52 6.13 -3.44 -3.68
CA GLY A 52 6.59 -3.38 -2.30
C GLY A 52 7.95 -4.05 -2.14
N VAL A 53 9.05 -3.35 -2.49
CA VAL A 53 10.42 -3.85 -2.29
C VAL A 53 10.79 -3.82 -0.81
N HIS A 54 11.23 -4.97 -0.28
CA HIS A 54 11.65 -5.17 1.12
C HIS A 54 13.07 -5.70 1.18
N GLY A 55 13.27 -7.00 1.33
CA GLY A 55 14.55 -7.63 1.54
C GLY A 55 15.59 -7.36 0.48
N LEU A 56 16.82 -7.17 0.91
CA LEU A 56 17.99 -7.01 0.04
C LEU A 56 19.10 -7.95 0.45
N ALA A 57 19.80 -8.53 -0.53
CA ALA A 57 21.03 -9.30 -0.29
C ALA A 57 22.03 -9.13 -1.43
N ILE A 58 23.32 -9.27 -1.12
CA ILE A 58 24.38 -9.45 -2.12
C ILE A 58 24.81 -10.91 -2.10
N ASP A 59 24.64 -11.60 -3.21
CA ASP A 59 25.02 -13.00 -3.30
C ASP A 59 26.52 -13.22 -3.60
N GLN A 60 26.95 -14.49 -3.59
CA GLN A 60 28.35 -14.85 -3.85
C GLN A 60 28.85 -14.49 -5.26
N LYS A 61 27.93 -14.24 -6.20
CA LYS A 61 28.22 -13.77 -7.57
C LYS A 61 28.27 -12.24 -7.66
N GLY A 62 28.05 -11.55 -6.55
CA GLY A 62 27.99 -10.08 -6.48
C GLY A 62 26.70 -9.49 -7.05
N ARG A 63 25.65 -10.31 -7.25
CA ARG A 63 24.33 -9.83 -7.68
C ARG A 63 23.61 -9.18 -6.51
N LEU A 64 22.91 -8.07 -6.77
CA LEU A 64 21.97 -7.50 -5.81
C LEU A 64 20.61 -8.19 -6.01
N LEU A 65 20.14 -8.86 -4.98
CA LEU A 65 18.84 -9.49 -4.92
C LEU A 65 17.85 -8.59 -4.17
N ALA A 66 16.60 -8.56 -4.61
CA ALA A 66 15.55 -7.75 -4.01
C ALA A 66 14.24 -8.53 -3.91
N GLY A 67 13.61 -8.52 -2.75
CA GLY A 67 12.33 -9.15 -2.51
C GLY A 67 11.16 -8.22 -2.80
N SER A 68 10.10 -8.75 -3.41
CA SER A 68 8.84 -8.06 -3.68
C SER A 68 7.72 -8.76 -2.90
N VAL A 69 7.33 -8.19 -1.76
CA VAL A 69 6.41 -8.87 -0.82
C VAL A 69 5.01 -8.99 -1.40
N VAL A 70 4.45 -7.90 -1.95
CA VAL A 70 3.10 -7.88 -2.52
C VAL A 70 3.07 -8.54 -3.91
N GLY A 71 4.18 -8.44 -4.66
CA GLY A 71 4.33 -9.08 -5.98
C GLY A 71 4.61 -10.57 -5.91
N TYR A 72 4.97 -11.10 -4.75
CA TYR A 72 5.36 -12.51 -4.56
C TYR A 72 6.56 -12.94 -5.42
N GLU A 73 7.50 -12.03 -5.66
CA GLU A 73 8.62 -12.24 -6.57
C GLU A 73 9.96 -11.95 -5.89
N LEU A 74 11.00 -12.66 -6.33
CA LEU A 74 12.39 -12.34 -6.02
C LEU A 74 13.09 -11.88 -7.30
N TRP A 75 13.75 -10.74 -7.21
CA TRP A 75 14.34 -10.04 -8.34
C TRP A 75 15.86 -9.99 -8.25
N GLU A 76 16.51 -9.93 -9.40
CA GLU A 76 17.92 -9.54 -9.54
C GLU A 76 17.99 -8.12 -10.08
N VAL A 77 18.82 -7.29 -9.47
CA VAL A 77 19.00 -5.87 -9.82
C VAL A 77 20.44 -5.63 -10.27
N ASN A 78 20.61 -5.02 -11.41
CA ASN A 78 21.92 -4.60 -11.89
C ASN A 78 22.42 -3.41 -11.05
N ARG A 79 23.52 -3.60 -10.32
CA ARG A 79 24.09 -2.61 -9.39
C ARG A 79 24.60 -1.33 -10.06
N THR A 80 24.82 -1.35 -11.36
CA THR A 80 25.30 -0.19 -12.14
C THR A 80 24.14 0.57 -12.76
N THR A 81 23.23 -0.12 -13.46
CA THR A 81 22.15 0.51 -14.24
C THR A 81 20.82 0.64 -13.50
N GLY A 82 20.60 -0.15 -12.45
CA GLY A 82 19.33 -0.26 -11.75
C GLY A 82 18.29 -1.10 -12.49
N SER A 83 18.61 -1.65 -13.66
CA SER A 83 17.67 -2.54 -14.35
C SER A 83 17.41 -3.80 -13.53
N ALA A 84 16.14 -4.20 -13.42
CA ALA A 84 15.71 -5.33 -12.61
C ALA A 84 15.04 -6.39 -13.47
N ARG A 85 15.21 -7.66 -13.10
CA ARG A 85 14.53 -8.80 -13.71
C ARG A 85 14.06 -9.80 -12.66
N VAL A 86 12.92 -10.42 -12.90
CA VAL A 86 12.42 -11.49 -12.04
C VAL A 86 13.39 -12.68 -12.09
N MET A 87 13.82 -13.12 -10.93
CA MET A 87 14.69 -14.29 -10.74
C MET A 87 13.86 -15.51 -10.30
N ILE A 88 12.95 -15.31 -9.36
CA ILE A 88 11.98 -16.33 -8.92
C ILE A 88 10.59 -15.70 -9.03
N PRO A 89 9.71 -16.24 -9.87
CA PRO A 89 8.37 -15.68 -10.08
C PRO A 89 7.42 -15.96 -8.92
N ALA A 90 6.27 -15.28 -8.95
CA ALA A 90 5.15 -15.55 -8.06
C ALA A 90 4.59 -16.97 -8.29
N PRO A 91 4.11 -17.66 -7.21
CA PRO A 91 4.06 -17.20 -5.82
C PRO A 91 5.31 -17.57 -4.99
N GLU A 92 6.30 -18.23 -5.57
CA GLU A 92 7.45 -18.79 -4.85
C GLU A 92 8.47 -17.75 -4.43
N GLY A 93 8.56 -16.63 -5.16
CA GLY A 93 9.60 -15.62 -4.97
C GLY A 93 9.27 -14.56 -3.91
N GLN A 94 8.16 -14.63 -3.19
CA GLN A 94 7.90 -13.68 -2.11
C GLN A 94 9.09 -13.66 -1.15
N ALA A 95 9.70 -12.51 -0.97
CA ALA A 95 10.80 -12.36 -0.03
C ALA A 95 10.63 -11.05 0.76
N ASP A 96 10.39 -11.19 2.07
CA ASP A 96 10.50 -10.08 3.00
C ASP A 96 11.97 -9.86 3.37
N ASP A 97 12.72 -10.95 3.51
CA ASP A 97 14.18 -10.94 3.65
C ASP A 97 14.83 -12.09 2.89
N ILE A 98 16.14 -11.96 2.61
CA ILE A 98 16.93 -12.86 1.77
C ILE A 98 18.28 -13.14 2.43
N ALA A 99 18.58 -14.40 2.70
CA ALA A 99 19.86 -14.84 3.22
C ALA A 99 20.69 -15.60 2.18
N VAL A 100 22.00 -15.34 2.18
CA VAL A 100 22.96 -15.99 1.30
C VAL A 100 23.99 -16.77 2.12
N GLY A 101 24.08 -18.07 1.86
CA GLY A 101 25.05 -18.96 2.50
C GLY A 101 26.45 -18.84 1.92
N SER A 102 27.39 -19.64 2.46
CA SER A 102 28.81 -19.63 2.05
C SER A 102 29.09 -20.37 0.74
N LYS A 103 28.14 -21.21 0.27
CA LYS A 103 28.28 -22.09 -0.91
C LYS A 103 27.20 -21.83 -1.97
N GLU A 104 26.82 -20.59 -2.20
CA GLU A 104 25.74 -20.17 -3.09
C GLU A 104 24.31 -20.53 -2.60
N GLU A 105 24.16 -21.03 -1.37
CA GLU A 105 22.83 -21.29 -0.78
C GLU A 105 22.02 -20.00 -0.71
N LEU A 106 20.73 -20.09 -1.03
CA LEU A 106 19.79 -19.00 -0.96
C LEU A 106 18.59 -19.44 -0.12
N ALA A 107 18.25 -18.65 0.89
CA ALA A 107 17.01 -18.78 1.67
C ALA A 107 16.27 -17.45 1.66
N TRP A 108 14.94 -17.50 1.72
CA TRP A 108 14.10 -16.29 1.78
C TRP A 108 12.80 -16.55 2.53
N THR A 109 12.28 -15.51 3.15
CA THR A 109 11.03 -15.56 3.91
C THR A 109 9.84 -15.29 3.01
N ASN A 110 8.81 -16.13 3.08
CA ASN A 110 7.48 -15.83 2.56
C ASN A 110 6.61 -15.32 3.72
N TYR A 111 6.69 -14.02 4.02
CA TYR A 111 6.06 -13.39 5.18
C TYR A 111 4.56 -13.68 5.28
N LEU A 112 3.79 -13.40 4.22
CA LEU A 112 2.34 -13.58 4.21
C LEU A 112 1.91 -15.05 4.28
N MET A 113 2.78 -15.97 3.88
CA MET A 113 2.52 -17.41 3.89
C MET A 113 3.08 -18.10 5.15
N GLY A 114 3.86 -17.39 5.96
CA GLY A 114 4.53 -17.96 7.14
C GLY A 114 5.50 -19.08 6.80
N MET A 115 6.28 -18.93 5.72
CA MET A 115 7.19 -19.96 5.22
C MET A 115 8.61 -19.46 5.07
N VAL A 116 9.58 -20.38 5.17
CA VAL A 116 10.97 -20.18 4.68
C VAL A 116 11.23 -21.12 3.54
N ARG A 117 11.66 -20.57 2.43
CA ARG A 117 12.13 -21.32 1.26
C ARG A 117 13.64 -21.32 1.17
N TYR A 118 14.18 -22.35 0.50
CA TYR A 118 15.61 -22.58 0.39
C TYR A 118 15.95 -23.29 -0.92
N ARG A 119 17.12 -23.00 -1.47
CA ARG A 119 17.79 -23.79 -2.51
C ARG A 119 19.30 -23.77 -2.32
N GLU A 120 19.96 -24.86 -2.71
CA GLU A 120 21.43 -25.00 -2.54
C GLU A 120 22.24 -24.15 -3.54
N ASN A 121 21.66 -23.85 -4.69
CA ASN A 121 22.22 -23.00 -5.74
C ASN A 121 21.12 -22.65 -6.76
N ASP A 122 21.45 -21.87 -7.79
CA ASP A 122 20.49 -21.39 -8.80
C ASP A 122 19.80 -22.52 -9.59
N SER A 123 20.42 -23.70 -9.71
CA SER A 123 19.90 -24.85 -10.46
C SER A 123 19.22 -25.89 -9.57
N ALA A 124 19.39 -25.81 -8.26
CA ALA A 124 18.82 -26.77 -7.32
C ALA A 124 17.31 -26.56 -7.14
N PRO A 125 16.54 -27.63 -6.88
CA PRO A 125 15.13 -27.52 -6.59
C PRO A 125 14.90 -26.75 -5.29
N MET A 126 13.81 -25.96 -5.26
CA MET A 126 13.40 -25.25 -4.04
C MET A 126 12.82 -26.22 -3.01
N LYS A 127 13.16 -25.98 -1.74
CA LYS A 127 12.62 -26.69 -0.58
C LYS A 127 11.88 -25.70 0.33
N VAL A 128 10.95 -26.19 1.14
CA VAL A 128 10.34 -25.45 2.25
C VAL A 128 10.97 -25.96 3.54
N LEU A 129 11.67 -25.10 4.27
CA LEU A 129 12.33 -25.45 5.54
C LEU A 129 11.43 -25.23 6.75
N ALA A 130 10.52 -24.28 6.66
CA ALA A 130 9.55 -23.97 7.70
C ALA A 130 8.22 -23.55 7.07
N LYS A 131 7.11 -23.82 7.75
CA LYS A 131 5.75 -23.42 7.40
C LYS A 131 4.92 -23.23 8.65
N ASP A 132 3.75 -22.62 8.49
CA ASP A 132 2.80 -22.37 9.58
C ASP A 132 3.40 -21.50 10.71
N LEU A 133 4.34 -20.60 10.35
CA LEU A 133 4.96 -19.61 11.21
C LEU A 133 4.63 -18.20 10.71
N PRO A 134 3.40 -17.69 10.96
CA PRO A 134 2.97 -16.40 10.45
C PRO A 134 3.91 -15.28 10.90
N GLY A 135 4.19 -14.33 9.99
CA GLY A 135 5.09 -13.22 10.29
C GLY A 135 6.59 -13.58 10.25
N LEU A 136 6.98 -14.69 9.61
CA LEU A 136 8.40 -14.93 9.29
C LEU A 136 8.91 -13.78 8.43
N ASN A 137 9.75 -12.95 9.03
CA ASN A 137 10.21 -11.68 8.49
C ASN A 137 11.67 -11.77 8.03
N SER A 138 12.62 -11.99 8.92
CA SER A 138 14.05 -11.95 8.62
C SER A 138 14.75 -13.28 8.81
N LEU A 139 15.90 -13.44 8.15
CA LEU A 139 16.72 -14.64 8.28
C LEU A 139 18.19 -14.36 7.89
N ASP A 140 19.12 -15.13 8.49
CA ASP A 140 20.52 -15.16 8.01
C ASP A 140 21.22 -16.47 8.37
N PHE A 141 22.27 -16.79 7.62
CA PHE A 141 23.13 -17.96 7.82
C PHE A 141 24.28 -17.70 8.78
N ASP A 142 24.51 -18.61 9.71
CA ASP A 142 25.82 -18.72 10.35
C ASP A 142 26.82 -19.34 9.34
N ARG A 143 27.59 -18.51 8.66
CA ARG A 143 28.51 -18.92 7.62
C ARG A 143 29.66 -19.81 8.12
N ARG A 144 29.86 -19.94 9.45
CA ARG A 144 30.88 -20.79 10.07
C ARG A 144 30.46 -22.27 10.07
N ASN A 145 29.17 -22.55 10.18
CA ASN A 145 28.64 -23.89 10.37
C ASN A 145 27.43 -24.24 9.50
N GLY A 146 26.93 -23.28 8.71
CA GLY A 146 25.80 -23.44 7.80
C GLY A 146 24.42 -23.47 8.46
N LYS A 147 24.30 -23.14 9.76
CA LYS A 147 23.01 -23.01 10.41
C LYS A 147 22.26 -21.80 9.87
N LEU A 148 20.95 -21.94 9.74
CA LEU A 148 20.06 -20.86 9.33
C LEU A 148 19.20 -20.43 10.50
N TYR A 149 19.12 -19.13 10.77
CA TYR A 149 18.23 -18.54 11.75
C TYR A 149 17.17 -17.72 11.05
N ALA A 150 15.95 -17.70 11.60
CA ALA A 150 14.84 -16.87 11.10
C ALA A 150 14.05 -16.27 12.26
N SER A 151 13.46 -15.10 12.04
CA SER A 151 12.65 -14.41 13.04
C SER A 151 11.21 -14.17 12.57
N GLN A 152 10.28 -14.16 13.53
CA GLN A 152 8.90 -13.73 13.35
C GLN A 152 8.72 -12.35 13.96
N VAL A 153 8.04 -11.46 13.22
CA VAL A 153 7.68 -10.10 13.65
C VAL A 153 6.22 -9.82 13.28
N PHE A 154 5.51 -8.99 14.02
CA PHE A 154 4.12 -8.57 13.86
C PHE A 154 3.06 -9.66 14.09
N LEU A 155 3.13 -10.80 13.44
CA LEU A 155 2.21 -11.93 13.61
C LEU A 155 2.78 -13.02 14.50
N GLY A 156 3.90 -12.72 15.16
CA GLY A 156 4.63 -13.53 16.13
C GLY A 156 5.81 -12.72 16.65
N ASP A 157 6.48 -13.20 17.70
CA ASP A 157 7.71 -12.62 18.25
C ASP A 157 8.61 -13.76 18.72
N ALA A 158 9.34 -14.36 17.77
CA ALA A 158 10.19 -15.52 18.05
C ALA A 158 11.38 -15.60 17.10
N ILE A 159 12.44 -16.26 17.54
CA ILE A 159 13.64 -16.58 16.76
C ILE A 159 13.76 -18.09 16.69
N TRP A 160 14.02 -18.59 15.49
CA TRP A 160 14.08 -20.00 15.16
C TRP A 160 15.42 -20.38 14.53
N GLU A 161 15.96 -21.56 14.90
CA GLU A 161 17.02 -22.23 14.13
C GLU A 161 16.35 -23.25 13.21
N LEU A 162 16.71 -23.19 11.92
CA LEU A 162 16.15 -24.04 10.86
C LEU A 162 17.17 -25.06 10.38
N ASP A 163 16.72 -26.30 10.19
CA ASP A 163 17.52 -27.35 9.56
C ASP A 163 17.45 -27.21 8.03
N VAL A 164 18.55 -26.82 7.40
CA VAL A 164 18.66 -26.66 5.94
C VAL A 164 18.47 -27.96 5.15
N SER A 165 18.61 -29.13 5.80
CA SER A 165 18.24 -30.41 5.18
C SER A 165 16.74 -30.59 5.07
N GLY A 166 15.95 -29.90 5.90
CA GLY A 166 14.50 -30.04 6.03
C GLY A 166 14.06 -31.30 6.78
N ALA A 167 15.00 -32.05 7.38
CA ALA A 167 14.68 -33.29 8.09
C ALA A 167 14.16 -33.08 9.52
N LYS A 168 14.49 -31.93 10.13
CA LYS A 168 14.08 -31.60 11.51
C LYS A 168 13.16 -30.38 11.52
N PRO A 169 12.18 -30.33 12.46
CA PRO A 169 11.34 -29.14 12.64
C PRO A 169 12.18 -27.96 13.16
N PRO A 170 11.69 -26.71 12.97
CA PRO A 170 12.30 -25.53 13.53
C PRO A 170 12.48 -25.61 15.05
N ARG A 171 13.67 -25.24 15.55
CA ARG A 171 14.00 -25.17 16.97
C ARG A 171 13.84 -23.74 17.47
N LEU A 172 13.03 -23.53 18.50
CA LEU A 172 12.88 -22.23 19.14
C LEU A 172 14.20 -21.82 19.83
N VAL A 173 14.69 -20.62 19.52
CA VAL A 173 15.87 -20.00 20.15
C VAL A 173 15.44 -19.03 21.25
N ALA A 174 14.53 -18.12 20.93
CA ALA A 174 14.00 -17.11 21.85
C ALA A 174 12.59 -16.69 21.43
N LYS A 175 11.81 -16.14 22.35
CA LYS A 175 10.49 -15.55 22.10
C LYS A 175 10.28 -14.31 22.94
N ASP A 176 9.27 -13.50 22.56
CA ASP A 176 8.87 -12.28 23.26
C ASP A 176 10.05 -11.28 23.44
N VAL A 177 10.93 -11.23 22.42
CA VAL A 177 12.14 -10.40 22.46
C VAL A 177 11.87 -8.93 22.13
N GLY A 178 10.79 -8.62 21.42
CA GLY A 178 10.37 -7.28 21.04
C GLY A 178 10.49 -6.99 19.54
N GLY A 179 10.25 -8.02 18.70
CA GLY A 179 10.24 -7.92 17.25
C GLY A 179 11.65 -7.84 16.66
N PHE A 180 12.39 -8.94 16.71
CA PHE A 180 13.74 -9.03 16.13
C PHE A 180 13.66 -9.08 14.62
N ASN A 181 14.02 -7.95 13.99
CA ASN A 181 13.88 -7.73 12.55
C ASN A 181 15.27 -7.68 11.87
N GLY A 182 15.35 -7.58 10.56
CA GLY A 182 16.49 -7.41 9.67
C GLY A 182 17.87 -7.62 10.33
N PHE A 183 18.28 -8.85 10.58
CA PHE A 183 19.48 -9.17 11.36
C PHE A 183 20.57 -9.86 10.52
N GLU A 184 21.81 -9.83 11.01
CA GLU A 184 22.93 -10.57 10.47
C GLU A 184 23.59 -11.44 11.54
N VAL A 185 24.06 -12.63 11.16
CA VAL A 185 24.87 -13.51 12.01
C VAL A 185 26.33 -13.08 11.94
N GLY A 186 26.87 -12.63 13.06
CA GLY A 186 28.26 -12.17 13.15
C GLY A 186 29.29 -13.29 13.09
N PRO A 187 30.58 -12.93 12.89
CA PRO A 187 31.68 -13.90 12.84
C PRO A 187 31.89 -14.62 14.18
N ASP A 188 31.38 -14.08 15.28
CA ASP A 188 31.33 -14.72 16.62
C ASP A 188 30.13 -15.67 16.80
N GLY A 189 29.19 -15.68 15.84
CA GLY A 189 27.98 -16.49 15.86
C GLY A 189 26.83 -15.90 16.64
N MET A 190 26.96 -14.67 17.11
CA MET A 190 25.85 -13.92 17.68
C MET A 190 24.97 -13.35 16.58
N LEU A 191 23.69 -13.17 16.87
CA LEU A 191 22.73 -12.52 15.97
C LEU A 191 22.72 -11.02 16.28
N TYR A 192 23.04 -10.18 15.30
CA TYR A 192 23.06 -8.72 15.43
C TYR A 192 21.87 -8.12 14.67
N GLY A 193 20.98 -7.42 15.35
CA GLY A 193 19.80 -6.88 14.71
C GLY A 193 19.01 -5.93 15.58
N PRO A 194 17.97 -5.29 15.01
CA PRO A 194 17.08 -4.38 15.71
C PRO A 194 15.95 -5.10 16.41
N LEU A 195 15.44 -4.48 17.49
CA LEU A 195 14.16 -4.78 18.11
C LEU A 195 13.17 -3.70 17.70
N TRP A 196 12.33 -4.00 16.72
CA TRP A 196 11.38 -3.07 16.10
C TRP A 196 10.50 -2.33 17.11
N PHE A 197 9.90 -3.07 18.07
CA PHE A 197 8.97 -2.48 19.04
C PHE A 197 9.65 -1.79 20.22
N LYS A 198 10.97 -1.97 20.38
CA LYS A 198 11.73 -1.38 21.51
C LYS A 198 12.64 -0.22 21.11
N GLY A 199 12.80 0.05 19.81
CA GLY A 199 13.73 1.08 19.35
C GLY A 199 15.18 0.79 19.70
N GLN A 200 15.56 -0.48 19.77
CA GLN A 200 16.87 -0.95 20.21
C GLN A 200 17.60 -1.70 19.10
N VAL A 201 18.91 -1.70 19.19
CA VAL A 201 19.78 -2.60 18.45
C VAL A 201 20.51 -3.48 19.45
N VAL A 202 20.52 -4.78 19.19
CA VAL A 202 20.96 -5.80 20.15
C VAL A 202 21.88 -6.82 19.50
N LYS A 203 22.56 -7.61 20.34
CA LYS A 203 23.10 -8.90 19.94
C LYS A 203 22.46 -10.00 20.79
N ILE A 204 22.16 -11.14 20.16
CA ILE A 204 21.48 -12.28 20.79
C ILE A 204 22.37 -13.51 20.66
N ASP A 205 22.56 -14.23 21.78
CA ASP A 205 23.24 -15.53 21.78
C ASP A 205 22.25 -16.63 21.35
N PRO A 206 22.44 -17.26 20.17
CA PRO A 206 21.49 -18.28 19.70
C PRO A 206 21.57 -19.60 20.47
N SER A 207 22.55 -19.77 21.39
CA SER A 207 22.67 -20.97 22.22
C SER A 207 21.67 -20.97 23.39
N ASN A 208 21.34 -19.78 23.90
CA ASN A 208 20.52 -19.62 25.10
C ASN A 208 19.45 -18.51 25.02
N GLY A 209 19.42 -17.74 23.91
CA GLY A 209 18.48 -16.64 23.70
C GLY A 209 18.80 -15.36 24.48
N ALA A 210 19.98 -15.24 25.11
CA ALA A 210 20.35 -14.07 25.90
C ALA A 210 20.51 -12.83 25.02
N VAL A 211 19.82 -11.74 25.40
CA VAL A 211 19.80 -10.46 24.67
C VAL A 211 20.73 -9.46 25.36
N THR A 212 21.64 -8.87 24.60
CA THR A 212 22.51 -7.76 25.05
C THR A 212 22.22 -6.51 24.21
N VAL A 213 21.80 -5.43 24.86
CA VAL A 213 21.52 -4.16 24.19
C VAL A 213 22.84 -3.47 23.83
N ILE A 214 22.96 -3.06 22.55
CA ILE A 214 24.09 -2.29 22.01
C ILE A 214 23.76 -0.79 22.02
N ASN A 215 22.56 -0.42 21.56
CA ASN A 215 22.09 0.96 21.52
C ASN A 215 20.55 1.02 21.60
N SER A 216 20.00 2.11 22.22
CA SER A 216 18.54 2.32 22.40
C SER A 216 18.07 3.67 21.84
N GLN A 217 18.77 4.25 20.86
CA GLN A 217 18.48 5.59 20.33
C GLN A 217 17.84 5.54 18.95
N PHE A 218 16.91 4.60 18.74
CA PHE A 218 16.14 4.46 17.50
C PHE A 218 14.65 4.63 17.78
N GLN A 219 13.87 4.89 16.73
CA GLN A 219 12.41 4.94 16.84
C GLN A 219 11.78 3.64 16.36
N THR A 220 12.09 3.25 15.11
CA THR A 220 11.55 2.03 14.49
C THR A 220 12.66 1.43 13.60
N PRO A 221 13.70 0.83 14.22
CA PRO A 221 14.82 0.26 13.46
C PRO A 221 14.36 -1.03 12.76
N ALA A 222 14.59 -1.12 11.44
CA ALA A 222 14.10 -2.23 10.62
C ALA A 222 15.17 -3.27 10.31
N ALA A 223 16.38 -2.85 9.96
CA ALA A 223 17.44 -3.79 9.59
C ALA A 223 18.82 -3.30 10.04
N ALA A 224 19.73 -4.26 10.25
CA ALA A 224 21.09 -3.99 10.68
C ALA A 224 22.08 -5.01 10.11
N ASN A 225 23.19 -4.51 9.50
CA ASN A 225 24.24 -5.35 8.92
C ASN A 225 25.65 -4.91 9.39
N LEU A 226 26.53 -5.89 9.52
CA LEU A 226 27.91 -5.71 9.94
C LEU A 226 28.80 -5.28 8.75
N ASP A 227 29.68 -4.29 8.96
CA ASP A 227 30.64 -3.86 7.91
C ASP A 227 31.97 -4.63 7.92
N GLY A 228 32.13 -5.60 8.83
CA GLY A 228 33.38 -6.31 9.03
C GLY A 228 34.52 -5.47 9.63
N LYS A 229 34.26 -4.18 10.00
CA LYS A 229 35.22 -3.23 10.55
C LYS A 229 34.87 -2.80 11.98
N GLY A 230 34.01 -3.58 12.65
CA GLY A 230 33.57 -3.32 14.02
C GLY A 230 32.41 -2.36 14.14
N ASN A 231 31.67 -2.14 13.06
CA ASN A 231 30.45 -1.33 13.09
C ASN A 231 29.24 -2.14 12.59
N LEU A 232 28.08 -1.73 13.07
CA LEU A 232 26.77 -2.17 12.63
C LEU A 232 26.08 -0.99 11.93
N TRP A 233 25.66 -1.18 10.68
CA TRP A 233 24.88 -0.21 9.94
C TRP A 233 23.41 -0.52 10.15
N VAL A 234 22.63 0.49 10.49
CA VAL A 234 21.23 0.36 10.92
C VAL A 234 20.38 1.37 10.19
N ILE A 235 19.23 0.94 9.72
CA ILE A 235 18.19 1.82 9.15
C ILE A 235 17.02 1.95 10.12
N ASP A 236 16.42 3.14 10.16
CA ASP A 236 15.21 3.43 10.93
C ASP A 236 14.09 3.83 9.96
N THR A 237 13.08 2.99 9.85
CA THR A 237 11.96 3.14 8.91
C THR A 237 11.17 4.42 9.14
N LYS A 238 10.96 4.78 10.41
CA LYS A 238 10.15 5.93 10.80
C LYS A 238 10.86 7.26 10.54
N THR A 239 12.15 7.31 10.83
CA THR A 239 12.92 8.54 10.67
C THR A 239 13.58 8.66 9.30
N GLY A 240 13.84 7.55 8.60
CA GLY A 240 14.62 7.52 7.36
C GLY A 240 16.13 7.62 7.60
N GLU A 241 16.59 7.47 8.84
CA GLU A 241 18.01 7.51 9.15
C GLU A 241 18.75 6.24 8.72
N LEU A 242 19.87 6.41 8.03
CA LEU A 242 20.92 5.40 7.89
C LEU A 242 22.01 5.75 8.89
N SER A 243 22.22 4.92 9.90
CA SER A 243 23.11 5.15 11.02
C SER A 243 24.21 4.09 11.10
N LYS A 244 25.37 4.49 11.62
CA LYS A 244 26.47 3.60 11.99
C LYS A 244 26.55 3.50 13.51
N VAL A 245 26.60 2.28 14.06
CA VAL A 245 26.77 2.00 15.48
C VAL A 245 28.10 1.29 15.68
N GLU A 246 28.99 1.86 16.49
CA GLU A 246 30.27 1.25 16.86
C GLU A 246 30.04 0.14 17.87
N LEU A 247 30.44 -1.11 17.55
CA LEU A 247 30.22 -2.25 18.45
C LEU A 247 30.99 -2.17 19.76
N ALA A 248 32.15 -1.49 19.75
CA ALA A 248 33.02 -1.39 20.94
C ALA A 248 32.40 -0.58 22.08
N ASN A 249 31.56 0.40 21.79
CA ASN A 249 31.02 1.34 22.78
C ASN A 249 29.55 1.69 22.59
N GLY A 250 28.89 1.15 21.56
CA GLY A 250 27.50 1.39 21.24
C GLY A 250 27.19 2.79 20.67
N ARG A 251 28.19 3.58 20.28
CA ARG A 251 28.00 4.96 19.80
C ARG A 251 27.30 4.97 18.44
N LYS A 252 26.12 5.61 18.37
CA LYS A 252 25.36 5.87 17.14
C LYS A 252 25.85 7.14 16.46
N THR A 253 26.02 7.10 15.16
CA THR A 253 26.25 8.26 14.28
C THR A 253 25.30 8.19 13.10
N VAL A 254 24.46 9.20 12.89
CA VAL A 254 23.63 9.31 11.70
C VAL A 254 24.52 9.68 10.52
N MET A 255 24.59 8.81 9.54
CA MET A 255 25.45 8.95 8.36
C MET A 255 24.72 9.61 7.20
N LYS A 256 23.42 9.33 7.07
CA LYS A 256 22.59 9.89 6.01
C LYS A 256 21.12 9.96 6.43
N GLN A 257 20.44 11.03 6.00
CA GLN A 257 19.00 11.16 6.03
C GLN A 257 18.47 10.74 4.65
N LEU A 258 17.71 9.64 4.61
CA LEU A 258 16.97 9.15 3.45
C LEU A 258 15.48 9.51 3.59
N LYS A 259 14.67 9.16 2.59
CA LYS A 259 13.22 9.22 2.74
C LYS A 259 12.77 8.13 3.73
N THR A 260 11.68 8.40 4.44
CA THR A 260 11.05 7.42 5.35
C THR A 260 10.49 6.20 4.60
N ALA A 261 10.07 5.18 5.33
CA ALA A 261 9.61 3.90 4.80
C ALA A 261 10.75 3.08 4.12
N ILE A 262 11.99 3.24 4.58
CA ILE A 262 13.10 2.32 4.29
C ILE A 262 12.91 1.05 5.12
N ASP A 263 13.30 -0.11 4.55
CA ASP A 263 12.95 -1.39 5.16
C ASP A 263 14.14 -2.34 5.38
N ASN A 264 15.02 -2.49 4.39
CA ASN A 264 16.13 -3.42 4.49
C ASN A 264 17.41 -2.81 3.91
N LEU A 265 18.56 -3.39 4.23
CA LEU A 265 19.85 -2.97 3.69
C LEU A 265 20.75 -4.17 3.35
N ALA A 266 21.66 -3.97 2.40
CA ALA A 266 22.71 -4.93 2.08
C ALA A 266 24.03 -4.20 1.84
N ILE A 267 25.13 -4.72 2.39
CA ILE A 267 26.46 -4.16 2.24
C ILE A 267 27.24 -4.99 1.21
N ALA A 268 27.66 -4.35 0.13
CA ALA A 268 28.45 -5.01 -0.90
C ALA A 268 29.95 -5.09 -0.53
N PRO A 269 30.73 -6.00 -1.13
CA PRO A 269 32.17 -6.15 -0.86
C PRO A 269 32.99 -4.87 -1.12
N ASP A 270 32.53 -3.99 -2.03
CA ASP A 270 33.14 -2.67 -2.30
C ASP A 270 32.80 -1.61 -1.24
N GLY A 271 31.99 -1.96 -0.24
CA GLY A 271 31.53 -1.10 0.83
C GLY A 271 30.29 -0.26 0.51
N THR A 272 29.73 -0.35 -0.69
CA THR A 272 28.46 0.30 -1.04
C THR A 272 27.31 -0.30 -0.23
N ILE A 273 26.47 0.53 0.35
CA ILE A 273 25.30 0.13 1.12
C ILE A 273 24.04 0.38 0.27
N TYR A 274 23.31 -0.69 -0.03
CA TYR A 274 22.03 -0.62 -0.70
C TYR A 274 20.92 -0.59 0.34
N VAL A 275 19.95 0.30 0.18
CA VAL A 275 18.81 0.46 1.10
C VAL A 275 17.52 0.41 0.29
N SER A 276 16.61 -0.48 0.64
CA SER A 276 15.28 -0.57 0.04
C SER A 276 14.33 0.47 0.64
N ASN A 277 13.42 0.97 -0.18
CA ASN A 277 12.32 1.85 0.23
C ASN A 277 10.99 1.29 -0.28
N MET A 278 10.19 0.74 0.62
CA MET A 278 8.95 0.06 0.29
C MET A 278 7.90 0.99 -0.33
N ALA A 279 7.86 2.25 0.08
CA ALA A 279 6.89 3.22 -0.44
C ALA A 279 7.25 3.76 -1.84
N ASP A 280 8.52 3.71 -2.25
CA ASP A 280 8.97 4.21 -3.55
C ASP A 280 9.28 3.07 -4.55
N ASN A 281 9.10 1.79 -4.17
CA ASN A 281 9.64 0.66 -4.94
C ASN A 281 11.08 0.92 -5.38
N GLY A 282 11.86 1.48 -4.46
CA GLY A 282 13.16 2.07 -4.75
C GLY A 282 14.29 1.40 -4.00
N ILE A 283 15.48 1.48 -4.57
CA ILE A 283 16.74 1.08 -3.93
C ILE A 283 17.70 2.25 -4.08
N ASP A 284 18.18 2.75 -2.95
CA ASP A 284 19.24 3.75 -2.88
C ASP A 284 20.60 3.06 -2.66
N ALA A 285 21.63 3.51 -3.35
CA ALA A 285 23.02 3.09 -3.16
C ALA A 285 23.78 4.23 -2.46
N TYR A 286 24.18 4.00 -1.22
CA TYR A 286 24.96 4.92 -0.41
C TYR A 286 26.43 4.52 -0.43
N ASN A 287 27.32 5.48 -0.71
CA ASN A 287 28.78 5.31 -0.61
C ASN A 287 29.29 5.91 0.71
N PRO A 288 29.72 5.06 1.67
CA PRO A 288 30.20 5.56 2.97
C PRO A 288 31.48 6.42 2.90
N ALA A 289 32.30 6.25 1.85
CA ALA A 289 33.55 6.99 1.70
C ALA A 289 33.33 8.44 1.22
N THR A 290 32.31 8.67 0.39
CA THR A 290 31.98 10.01 -0.16
C THR A 290 30.77 10.65 0.50
N GLY A 291 29.91 9.87 1.16
CA GLY A 291 28.61 10.31 1.69
C GLY A 291 27.53 10.52 0.62
N GLU A 292 27.80 10.13 -0.62
CA GLU A 292 26.88 10.26 -1.74
C GLU A 292 25.82 9.18 -1.73
N VAL A 293 24.59 9.55 -2.15
CA VAL A 293 23.49 8.63 -2.42
C VAL A 293 23.14 8.70 -3.90
N ARG A 294 23.14 7.55 -4.53
CA ARG A 294 22.61 7.38 -5.88
C ARG A 294 21.31 6.59 -5.82
N ASN A 295 20.24 7.15 -6.30
CA ASN A 295 19.01 6.41 -6.50
C ASN A 295 19.23 5.39 -7.62
N LEU A 296 19.31 4.11 -7.27
CA LEU A 296 19.63 3.04 -8.20
C LEU A 296 18.43 2.66 -9.04
N THR A 297 17.29 2.49 -8.39
CA THR A 297 15.99 2.24 -9.02
C THR A 297 14.91 2.90 -8.20
N SER A 298 13.89 3.44 -8.84
CA SER A 298 12.76 4.07 -8.15
C SER A 298 11.48 3.92 -8.95
N GLY A 299 10.39 3.74 -8.20
CA GLY A 299 9.03 3.98 -8.68
C GLY A 299 8.47 5.27 -8.09
N LYS A 300 7.35 5.71 -8.64
CA LYS A 300 6.56 6.80 -8.05
C LYS A 300 5.39 6.27 -7.25
N LEU A 301 5.05 5.01 -7.45
CA LEU A 301 4.00 4.27 -6.77
C LEU A 301 4.57 2.93 -6.33
N ALA A 302 4.11 2.45 -5.18
CA ALA A 302 4.55 1.16 -4.64
C ALA A 302 3.64 0.01 -5.11
N VAL A 303 2.36 0.08 -4.79
CA VAL A 303 1.33 -0.89 -5.21
C VAL A 303 -0.01 -0.14 -5.23
N PRO A 304 -0.33 0.59 -6.32
CA PRO A 304 -1.53 1.41 -6.38
C PRO A 304 -2.78 0.54 -6.45
N ALA A 305 -3.66 0.71 -5.48
CA ALA A 305 -4.94 0.02 -5.33
C ALA A 305 -6.12 0.97 -5.65
N GLY A 306 -7.00 1.22 -4.68
CA GLY A 306 -8.13 2.12 -4.84
C GLY A 306 -7.72 3.54 -5.19
N LEU A 307 -8.48 4.18 -6.07
CA LEU A 307 -8.27 5.58 -6.42
C LEU A 307 -9.59 6.34 -6.60
N ARG A 308 -9.56 7.65 -6.35
CA ARG A 308 -10.69 8.57 -6.53
C ARG A 308 -10.23 9.86 -7.17
N TYR A 309 -11.05 10.40 -8.07
CA TYR A 309 -10.83 11.73 -8.65
C TYR A 309 -11.52 12.80 -7.84
N ALA A 310 -10.82 13.87 -7.52
CA ALA A 310 -11.40 15.11 -6.98
C ALA A 310 -10.52 16.31 -7.34
N ASP A 311 -11.14 17.41 -7.72
CA ASP A 311 -10.51 18.72 -7.92
C ASP A 311 -9.22 18.68 -8.78
N GLY A 312 -9.27 17.98 -9.91
CA GLY A 312 -8.15 17.87 -10.84
C GLY A 312 -7.03 16.91 -10.40
N SER A 313 -7.26 16.13 -9.36
CA SER A 313 -6.28 15.19 -8.82
C SER A 313 -6.89 13.82 -8.58
N LEU A 314 -6.03 12.80 -8.64
CA LEU A 314 -6.35 11.46 -8.15
C LEU A 314 -5.78 11.30 -6.74
N TYR A 315 -6.57 10.73 -5.86
CA TYR A 315 -6.15 10.30 -4.54
C TYR A 315 -6.01 8.77 -4.59
N VAL A 316 -4.85 8.27 -4.24
CA VAL A 316 -4.45 6.88 -4.48
C VAL A 316 -4.07 6.21 -3.16
N ALA A 317 -4.77 5.15 -2.82
CA ALA A 317 -4.34 4.20 -1.81
C ALA A 317 -3.23 3.32 -2.42
N ASP A 318 -1.99 3.53 -1.99
CA ASP A 318 -0.79 2.93 -2.59
C ASP A 318 -0.08 2.02 -1.56
N ILE A 319 -0.82 1.21 -0.87
CA ILE A 319 -0.49 0.28 0.23
C ILE A 319 0.56 0.81 1.23
N PHE A 320 1.76 1.19 0.78
CA PHE A 320 2.85 1.74 1.62
C PHE A 320 2.87 3.27 1.66
N ALA A 321 1.94 3.92 0.97
CA ALA A 321 1.79 5.37 0.97
C ALA A 321 0.34 5.78 0.63
N PHE A 322 -0.04 6.98 1.02
CA PHE A 322 -1.22 7.65 0.49
C PHE A 322 -0.76 8.80 -0.37
N ARG A 323 -1.25 8.86 -1.61
CA ARG A 323 -0.71 9.77 -2.62
C ARG A 323 -1.76 10.63 -3.28
N LYS A 324 -1.33 11.82 -3.72
CA LYS A 324 -2.06 12.70 -4.63
C LYS A 324 -1.33 12.74 -5.95
N VAL A 325 -2.05 12.52 -7.05
CA VAL A 325 -1.51 12.56 -8.41
C VAL A 325 -2.26 13.62 -9.21
N ASP A 326 -1.55 14.55 -9.79
CA ASP A 326 -2.15 15.53 -10.72
C ASP A 326 -2.69 14.81 -11.96
N ALA A 327 -3.97 14.97 -12.24
CA ALA A 327 -4.67 14.22 -13.28
C ALA A 327 -4.23 14.59 -14.72
N ASN A 328 -3.56 15.74 -14.92
CA ASN A 328 -3.07 16.17 -16.23
C ASN A 328 -1.61 15.74 -16.44
N SER A 329 -0.73 16.06 -15.49
CA SER A 329 0.72 15.88 -15.61
C SER A 329 1.25 14.55 -15.06
N GLY A 330 0.47 13.85 -14.21
CA GLY A 330 0.94 12.66 -13.51
C GLY A 330 1.96 12.94 -12.40
N ALA A 331 2.10 14.20 -11.97
CA ALA A 331 2.98 14.55 -10.85
C ALA A 331 2.45 13.94 -9.56
N VAL A 332 3.31 13.19 -8.86
CA VAL A 332 2.97 12.46 -7.63
C VAL A 332 3.45 13.24 -6.41
N THR A 333 2.58 13.38 -5.41
CA THR A 333 2.89 13.97 -4.10
C THR A 333 2.51 12.99 -3.00
N ASP A 334 3.41 12.75 -2.07
CA ASP A 334 3.14 11.95 -0.88
C ASP A 334 2.27 12.76 0.09
N LEU A 335 1.14 12.21 0.50
CA LEU A 335 0.30 12.75 1.56
C LEU A 335 0.60 12.08 2.91
N ALA A 336 0.88 10.79 2.89
CA ALA A 336 1.35 10.01 4.03
C ALA A 336 2.25 8.86 3.55
N ARG A 337 3.18 8.43 4.39
CA ARG A 337 4.07 7.29 4.13
C ARG A 337 4.01 6.32 5.30
N MET A 338 4.12 5.04 5.01
CA MET A 338 4.10 3.96 5.98
C MET A 338 5.16 4.18 7.07
N GLN A 339 4.81 3.92 8.31
CA GLN A 339 5.62 4.10 9.53
C GLN A 339 6.03 5.55 9.86
N ALA A 340 5.96 6.49 8.92
CA ALA A 340 6.18 7.92 9.18
C ALA A 340 4.88 8.68 9.50
N SER A 341 3.75 8.00 9.46
CA SER A 341 2.42 8.48 9.80
C SER A 341 1.64 7.39 10.51
N ASP A 342 0.42 7.68 10.94
CA ASP A 342 -0.54 6.74 11.54
C ASP A 342 -1.32 5.91 10.51
N MET A 343 -0.95 5.96 9.24
CA MET A 343 -1.56 5.21 8.16
C MET A 343 -1.28 3.71 8.29
N GLU A 344 -2.31 2.89 8.05
CA GLU A 344 -2.22 1.43 8.14
C GLU A 344 -2.58 0.76 6.80
N TYR A 345 -1.61 0.49 5.93
CA TYR A 345 -1.73 -0.26 4.67
C TYR A 345 -3.02 0.06 3.88
N PRO A 346 -3.19 1.25 3.30
CA PRO A 346 -4.41 1.63 2.62
C PRO A 346 -4.61 0.85 1.32
N PHE A 347 -5.77 0.20 1.18
CA PHE A 347 -6.22 -0.48 -0.05
C PHE A 347 -7.37 0.25 -0.72
N GLY A 348 -8.27 0.87 0.05
CA GLY A 348 -9.37 1.66 -0.46
C GLY A 348 -9.26 3.13 -0.06
N VAL A 349 -9.82 4.02 -0.87
CA VAL A 349 -9.89 5.45 -0.61
C VAL A 349 -11.26 6.02 -0.95
N GLY A 350 -11.87 6.73 -0.02
CA GLY A 350 -13.08 7.53 -0.24
C GLY A 350 -12.77 9.02 -0.10
N ILE A 351 -13.50 9.86 -0.81
CA ILE A 351 -13.31 11.31 -0.75
C ILE A 351 -14.62 12.07 -0.83
N SER A 352 -14.78 13.06 0.04
CA SER A 352 -15.85 14.06 0.00
C SER A 352 -15.26 15.48 0.03
N LYS A 353 -16.11 16.50 0.14
CA LYS A 353 -15.65 17.89 0.26
C LYS A 353 -14.80 18.13 1.51
N SER A 354 -15.15 17.50 2.63
CA SER A 354 -14.51 17.74 3.94
C SER A 354 -13.63 16.60 4.42
N ARG A 355 -13.80 15.38 3.91
CA ARG A 355 -13.15 14.18 4.45
C ARG A 355 -12.53 13.31 3.38
N ILE A 356 -11.47 12.63 3.79
CA ILE A 356 -10.87 11.50 3.09
C ILE A 356 -10.99 10.30 4.03
N THR A 357 -11.29 9.13 3.47
CA THR A 357 -11.27 7.87 4.21
C THR A 357 -10.32 6.89 3.55
N LEU A 358 -9.57 6.15 4.36
CA LEU A 358 -8.74 5.04 3.90
C LEU A 358 -9.25 3.76 4.57
N THR A 359 -9.34 2.68 3.82
CA THR A 359 -9.66 1.35 4.35
C THR A 359 -8.52 0.38 4.16
N SER A 360 -8.31 -0.47 5.15
CA SER A 360 -7.38 -1.57 5.08
C SER A 360 -8.08 -2.88 5.42
N TRP A 361 -8.26 -3.74 4.44
CA TRP A 361 -8.81 -5.07 4.68
C TRP A 361 -7.84 -5.94 5.51
N PHE A 362 -6.53 -5.64 5.43
CA PHE A 362 -5.46 -6.37 6.11
C PHE A 362 -5.47 -6.12 7.62
N THR A 363 -5.62 -4.86 8.05
CA THR A 363 -5.66 -4.48 9.48
C THR A 363 -7.07 -4.35 10.04
N GLY A 364 -8.10 -4.42 9.19
CA GLY A 364 -9.49 -4.23 9.59
C GLY A 364 -9.80 -2.80 10.02
N THR A 365 -9.21 -1.80 9.34
CA THR A 365 -9.29 -0.38 9.73
C THR A 365 -10.05 0.48 8.75
N LEU A 366 -10.69 1.51 9.31
CA LEU A 366 -11.19 2.70 8.64
C LEU A 366 -10.48 3.91 9.26
N GLN A 367 -9.66 4.60 8.50
CA GLN A 367 -9.04 5.87 8.87
C GLN A 367 -9.86 7.02 8.28
N VAL A 368 -10.25 7.98 9.11
CA VAL A 368 -10.96 9.20 8.71
C VAL A 368 -10.03 10.38 8.86
N ILE A 369 -9.84 11.11 7.77
CA ILE A 369 -8.88 12.21 7.66
C ILE A 369 -9.67 13.49 7.33
N ASP A 370 -9.39 14.58 8.04
CA ASP A 370 -9.86 15.92 7.66
C ASP A 370 -9.12 16.36 6.39
N ARG A 371 -9.88 16.64 5.33
CA ARG A 371 -9.32 16.91 4.01
C ARG A 371 -8.57 18.23 3.93
N ALA A 372 -8.94 19.22 4.72
CA ALA A 372 -8.32 20.55 4.69
C ALA A 372 -6.98 20.58 5.42
N THR A 373 -6.89 19.86 6.54
CA THR A 373 -5.69 19.81 7.38
C THR A 373 -4.80 18.60 7.13
N MET A 374 -5.31 17.59 6.44
CA MET A 374 -4.69 16.28 6.23
C MET A 374 -4.34 15.55 7.53
N LYS A 375 -5.03 15.87 8.63
CA LYS A 375 -4.86 15.19 9.91
C LYS A 375 -5.89 14.07 10.06
N THR A 376 -5.48 12.98 10.69
CA THR A 376 -6.39 11.91 11.09
C THR A 376 -7.31 12.40 12.20
N ASP A 377 -8.61 12.40 11.92
CA ASP A 377 -9.65 12.67 12.93
C ASP A 377 -9.86 11.44 13.81
N THR A 378 -9.91 10.26 13.18
CA THR A 378 -10.24 9.01 13.87
C THR A 378 -9.68 7.81 13.11
N MET A 379 -9.18 6.82 13.86
CA MET A 379 -8.86 5.47 13.38
C MET A 379 -9.82 4.49 14.06
N VAL A 380 -10.56 3.73 13.27
CA VAL A 380 -11.51 2.72 13.76
C VAL A 380 -11.06 1.34 13.32
N HIS A 381 -10.87 0.44 14.29
CA HIS A 381 -10.47 -0.95 14.08
C HIS A 381 -11.66 -1.92 14.26
N GLY A 382 -11.49 -3.15 13.82
CA GLY A 382 -12.42 -4.26 14.07
C GLY A 382 -13.40 -4.54 12.93
N PHE A 383 -13.26 -3.87 11.79
CA PHE A 383 -13.97 -4.22 10.57
C PHE A 383 -13.52 -5.59 10.03
N LYS A 384 -14.42 -6.26 9.33
CA LYS A 384 -14.18 -7.60 8.77
C LYS A 384 -13.74 -7.51 7.31
N ALA A 385 -12.45 -7.21 7.11
CA ALA A 385 -11.84 -6.94 5.82
C ALA A 385 -12.57 -5.84 5.02
N PRO A 386 -12.50 -4.57 5.46
CA PRO A 386 -13.11 -3.44 4.77
C PRO A 386 -12.34 -3.13 3.48
N MET A 387 -13.02 -3.24 2.34
CA MET A 387 -12.40 -3.06 1.02
C MET A 387 -12.43 -1.61 0.55
N ASP A 388 -13.55 -0.92 0.74
CA ASP A 388 -13.74 0.44 0.23
C ASP A 388 -14.68 1.25 1.14
N SER A 389 -14.63 2.59 1.02
CA SER A 389 -15.47 3.49 1.79
C SER A 389 -15.89 4.74 1.02
N ILE A 390 -17.02 5.31 1.39
CA ILE A 390 -17.53 6.60 0.86
C ILE A 390 -17.93 7.49 2.04
N PRO A 391 -17.21 8.61 2.29
CA PRO A 391 -17.65 9.61 3.26
C PRO A 391 -18.84 10.39 2.71
N MET A 392 -19.93 10.45 3.50
CA MET A 392 -21.21 11.05 3.14
C MET A 392 -21.32 12.50 3.63
N ASP A 393 -22.17 13.30 2.98
CA ASP A 393 -22.38 14.71 3.34
C ASP A 393 -23.05 14.90 4.73
N ASP A 394 -23.76 13.88 5.21
CA ASP A 394 -24.34 13.85 6.57
C ASP A 394 -23.30 13.55 7.67
N GLY A 395 -22.06 13.39 7.31
CA GLY A 395 -20.95 13.08 8.20
C GLY A 395 -20.76 11.59 8.51
N SER A 396 -21.64 10.71 8.04
CA SER A 396 -21.44 9.25 8.11
C SER A 396 -20.46 8.76 7.05
N VAL A 397 -20.04 7.50 7.16
CA VAL A 397 -19.20 6.83 6.17
C VAL A 397 -19.86 5.51 5.79
N LEU A 398 -19.98 5.24 4.49
CA LEU A 398 -20.35 3.92 4.00
C LEU A 398 -19.09 3.06 3.89
N VAL A 399 -19.16 1.81 4.32
CA VAL A 399 -18.04 0.86 4.29
C VAL A 399 -18.55 -0.49 3.79
N ILE A 400 -17.84 -1.11 2.85
CA ILE A 400 -18.12 -2.49 2.41
C ILE A 400 -17.10 -3.44 3.01
N GLU A 401 -17.59 -4.57 3.51
CA GLU A 401 -16.77 -5.65 4.08
C GLU A 401 -16.85 -6.90 3.21
N ILE A 402 -15.72 -7.34 2.64
CA ILE A 402 -15.70 -8.54 1.78
C ILE A 402 -15.96 -9.82 2.58
N ALA A 403 -15.49 -9.89 3.83
CA ALA A 403 -15.62 -11.09 4.65
C ALA A 403 -17.06 -11.35 5.15
N THR A 404 -17.88 -10.29 5.31
CA THR A 404 -19.28 -10.43 5.77
C THR A 404 -20.30 -10.28 4.65
N GLY A 405 -19.89 -9.71 3.51
CA GLY A 405 -20.82 -9.34 2.43
C GLY A 405 -21.76 -8.19 2.81
N ASN A 406 -21.35 -7.32 3.72
CA ASN A 406 -22.16 -6.22 4.21
C ASN A 406 -21.75 -4.88 3.61
N LEU A 407 -22.76 -4.02 3.36
CA LEU A 407 -22.61 -2.59 3.27
C LEU A 407 -23.03 -2.00 4.61
N LEU A 408 -22.11 -1.31 5.28
CA LEU A 408 -22.32 -0.67 6.58
C LEU A 408 -22.46 0.85 6.40
N ARG A 409 -23.27 1.49 7.24
CA ARG A 409 -23.20 2.93 7.53
C ARG A 409 -22.58 3.09 8.92
N VAL A 410 -21.50 3.85 8.98
CA VAL A 410 -20.72 4.09 10.20
C VAL A 410 -20.90 5.55 10.59
N SER A 411 -21.28 5.82 11.84
CA SER A 411 -21.66 7.17 12.30
C SER A 411 -21.38 7.36 13.79
N GLY A 412 -21.86 8.50 14.33
CA GLY A 412 -21.74 8.85 15.76
C GLY A 412 -20.34 9.33 16.15
N ALA A 413 -20.17 9.59 17.44
CA ALA A 413 -18.91 10.08 17.98
C ALA A 413 -17.79 9.03 17.83
N GLY A 414 -16.71 9.41 17.13
CA GLY A 414 -15.60 8.52 16.83
C GLY A 414 -15.98 7.35 15.92
N PHE A 415 -17.08 7.46 15.14
CA PHE A 415 -17.55 6.45 14.19
C PHE A 415 -17.81 5.07 14.83
N LYS A 416 -18.30 5.03 16.06
CA LYS A 416 -18.53 3.79 16.82
C LYS A 416 -19.87 3.13 16.52
N GLU A 417 -20.82 3.86 15.92
CA GLU A 417 -22.14 3.34 15.56
C GLU A 417 -22.04 2.70 14.18
N GLN A 418 -22.34 1.42 14.09
CA GLN A 418 -22.34 0.66 12.84
C GLN A 418 -23.74 0.09 12.57
N LYS A 419 -24.29 0.42 11.41
CA LYS A 419 -25.59 -0.09 10.96
C LYS A 419 -25.43 -0.81 9.62
N VAL A 420 -25.93 -2.03 9.53
CA VAL A 420 -26.01 -2.75 8.25
C VAL A 420 -27.08 -2.06 7.38
N VAL A 421 -26.67 -1.55 6.23
CA VAL A 421 -27.56 -1.00 5.19
C VAL A 421 -28.05 -2.11 4.29
N ALA A 422 -27.14 -2.98 3.83
CA ALA A 422 -27.47 -4.16 3.04
C ALA A 422 -26.54 -5.30 3.40
N ALA A 423 -27.03 -6.55 3.34
CA ALA A 423 -26.27 -7.75 3.61
C ALA A 423 -26.35 -8.72 2.41
N GLY A 424 -25.47 -9.75 2.39
CA GLY A 424 -25.47 -10.79 1.38
C GLY A 424 -25.01 -10.31 0.00
N LEU A 425 -24.08 -9.36 -0.05
CA LEU A 425 -23.28 -9.07 -1.23
C LEU A 425 -22.23 -10.19 -1.39
N ALA A 426 -22.07 -10.69 -2.61
CA ALA A 426 -21.21 -11.84 -2.88
C ALA A 426 -19.75 -11.41 -3.15
N GLY A 427 -19.03 -11.04 -2.06
CA GLY A 427 -17.68 -10.53 -2.11
C GLY A 427 -17.61 -9.10 -2.66
N PRO A 428 -18.13 -8.09 -1.93
CA PRO A 428 -18.08 -6.70 -2.38
C PRO A 428 -16.64 -6.17 -2.38
N VAL A 429 -16.25 -5.51 -3.48
CA VAL A 429 -14.86 -5.06 -3.70
C VAL A 429 -14.72 -3.54 -3.70
N GLN A 430 -15.42 -2.85 -4.59
CA GLN A 430 -15.43 -1.39 -4.65
C GLN A 430 -16.85 -0.88 -4.86
N MET A 431 -17.05 0.41 -4.56
CA MET A 431 -18.37 1.04 -4.70
C MET A 431 -18.25 2.48 -5.20
N THR A 432 -19.31 2.96 -5.84
CA THR A 432 -19.44 4.35 -6.25
C THR A 432 -20.84 4.85 -5.98
N MET A 433 -21.00 6.15 -5.69
CA MET A 433 -22.32 6.78 -5.65
C MET A 433 -22.84 6.95 -7.05
N GLY A 434 -24.09 6.57 -7.27
CA GLY A 434 -24.82 6.89 -8.48
C GLY A 434 -25.46 8.28 -8.41
N SER A 435 -25.70 8.89 -9.56
CA SER A 435 -26.43 10.16 -9.68
C SER A 435 -27.89 10.08 -9.19
N ASP A 436 -28.42 8.87 -9.01
CA ASP A 436 -29.74 8.56 -8.45
C ASP A 436 -29.73 8.42 -6.91
N GLY A 437 -28.59 8.67 -6.26
CA GLY A 437 -28.41 8.57 -4.81
C GLY A 437 -28.27 7.14 -4.27
N ALA A 438 -28.24 6.11 -5.13
CA ALA A 438 -27.94 4.74 -4.75
C ALA A 438 -26.42 4.48 -4.77
N VAL A 439 -25.98 3.39 -4.14
CA VAL A 439 -24.60 2.90 -4.21
C VAL A 439 -24.54 1.75 -5.20
N TYR A 440 -23.52 1.76 -6.04
CA TYR A 440 -23.24 0.69 -6.99
C TYR A 440 -21.98 -0.04 -6.55
N VAL A 441 -22.10 -1.35 -6.34
CA VAL A 441 -21.06 -2.19 -5.74
C VAL A 441 -20.64 -3.26 -6.74
N THR A 442 -19.35 -3.41 -6.98
CA THR A 442 -18.80 -4.58 -7.67
C THR A 442 -18.68 -5.74 -6.71
N GLU A 443 -19.13 -6.90 -7.12
CA GLU A 443 -19.03 -8.14 -6.34
C GLU A 443 -18.09 -9.12 -7.05
N ALA A 444 -17.09 -9.64 -6.35
CA ALA A 444 -16.09 -10.59 -6.89
C ALA A 444 -16.74 -11.82 -7.56
N ALA A 445 -17.95 -12.18 -7.13
CA ALA A 445 -18.76 -13.24 -7.75
C ALA A 445 -19.29 -12.88 -9.16
N GLY A 446 -18.95 -11.70 -9.71
CA GLY A 446 -19.23 -11.34 -11.10
C GLY A 446 -20.46 -10.47 -11.32
N LYS A 447 -20.75 -9.54 -10.38
CA LYS A 447 -21.92 -8.65 -10.49
C LYS A 447 -21.54 -7.18 -10.32
N LEU A 448 -22.35 -6.31 -10.94
CA LEU A 448 -22.51 -4.91 -10.55
C LEU A 448 -23.89 -4.76 -9.94
N THR A 449 -23.96 -4.46 -8.66
CA THR A 449 -25.21 -4.41 -7.89
C THR A 449 -25.51 -2.99 -7.42
N ARG A 450 -26.70 -2.48 -7.71
CA ARG A 450 -27.26 -1.25 -7.18
C ARG A 450 -27.86 -1.54 -5.79
N VAL A 451 -27.51 -0.75 -4.80
CA VAL A 451 -28.03 -0.82 -3.44
C VAL A 451 -28.76 0.49 -3.09
N ASN A 452 -30.04 0.39 -2.74
CA ASN A 452 -30.81 1.52 -2.24
C ASN A 452 -30.46 1.78 -0.77
N LEU A 453 -29.99 2.99 -0.45
CA LEU A 453 -29.56 3.34 0.90
C LEU A 453 -30.69 3.53 1.91
N THR A 454 -31.96 3.66 1.44
CA THR A 454 -33.12 3.87 2.31
C THR A 454 -33.63 2.56 2.91
N ASP A 455 -33.74 1.53 2.10
CA ASP A 455 -34.35 0.24 2.45
C ASP A 455 -33.42 -0.97 2.32
N GLY A 456 -32.20 -0.76 1.81
CA GLY A 456 -31.19 -1.80 1.60
C GLY A 456 -31.50 -2.77 0.46
N SER A 457 -32.53 -2.48 -0.35
CA SER A 457 -32.88 -3.32 -1.51
C SER A 457 -31.77 -3.34 -2.54
N LYS A 458 -31.57 -4.50 -3.17
CA LYS A 458 -30.51 -4.78 -4.13
C LYS A 458 -31.08 -5.12 -5.49
N THR A 459 -30.48 -4.56 -6.54
CA THR A 459 -30.81 -4.87 -7.94
C THR A 459 -29.53 -5.13 -8.72
N ALA A 460 -29.37 -6.29 -9.32
CA ALA A 460 -28.27 -6.57 -10.23
C ALA A 460 -28.44 -5.73 -11.51
N ILE A 461 -27.45 -4.90 -11.82
CA ILE A 461 -27.39 -4.12 -13.06
C ILE A 461 -26.72 -4.93 -14.15
N ALA A 462 -25.67 -5.69 -13.82
CA ALA A 462 -24.99 -6.59 -14.73
C ALA A 462 -24.51 -7.83 -13.99
N GLU A 463 -24.50 -8.97 -14.70
CA GLU A 463 -23.99 -10.25 -14.21
C GLU A 463 -23.00 -10.86 -15.21
N GLY A 464 -22.28 -11.91 -14.79
CA GLY A 464 -21.29 -12.59 -15.63
C GLY A 464 -20.07 -11.72 -15.93
N LEU A 465 -19.72 -10.81 -15.01
CA LEU A 465 -18.45 -10.08 -15.03
C LEU A 465 -17.32 -11.00 -14.54
N LEU A 466 -16.10 -10.78 -15.03
CA LEU A 466 -14.94 -11.62 -14.72
C LEU A 466 -14.06 -10.95 -13.65
N LEU A 467 -14.34 -11.25 -12.39
CA LEU A 467 -13.72 -10.66 -11.20
C LEU A 467 -13.74 -9.13 -11.29
N PRO A 468 -14.94 -8.50 -11.20
CA PRO A 468 -15.05 -7.05 -11.27
C PRO A 468 -14.51 -6.42 -9.98
N GLU A 469 -13.68 -5.38 -10.13
CA GLU A 469 -13.05 -4.66 -9.03
C GLU A 469 -13.44 -3.19 -9.06
N GLY A 470 -12.65 -2.31 -9.64
CA GLY A 470 -12.90 -0.88 -9.70
C GLY A 470 -14.20 -0.51 -10.40
N VAL A 471 -14.92 0.47 -9.85
CA VAL A 471 -16.15 1.01 -10.46
C VAL A 471 -16.23 2.52 -10.30
N ALA A 472 -16.62 3.22 -11.39
CA ALA A 472 -16.93 4.64 -11.37
C ALA A 472 -18.09 4.95 -12.33
N GLN A 473 -18.97 5.90 -11.94
CA GLN A 473 -20.02 6.36 -12.83
C GLN A 473 -19.47 7.43 -13.78
N THR A 474 -19.87 7.36 -15.04
CA THR A 474 -19.56 8.39 -16.06
C THR A 474 -20.50 9.57 -15.94
N PRO A 475 -20.12 10.75 -16.50
CA PRO A 475 -21.02 11.91 -16.52
C PRO A 475 -22.31 11.70 -17.33
N TRP A 476 -22.38 10.69 -18.20
CA TRP A 476 -23.56 10.33 -18.99
C TRP A 476 -24.33 9.14 -18.40
N GLY A 477 -23.99 8.70 -17.18
CA GLY A 477 -24.80 7.77 -16.37
C GLY A 477 -24.48 6.28 -16.53
N SER A 478 -23.54 5.89 -17.41
CA SER A 478 -23.02 4.53 -17.44
C SER A 478 -21.97 4.27 -16.37
N PHE A 479 -21.51 3.04 -16.20
CA PHE A 479 -20.48 2.66 -15.24
C PHE A 479 -19.26 2.09 -15.96
N ILE A 480 -18.07 2.50 -15.56
CA ILE A 480 -16.82 1.88 -15.97
C ILE A 480 -16.42 0.87 -14.91
N VAL A 481 -16.19 -0.37 -15.32
CA VAL A 481 -15.81 -1.48 -14.43
C VAL A 481 -14.52 -2.13 -14.91
N ALA A 482 -13.60 -2.39 -13.98
CA ALA A 482 -12.41 -3.19 -14.24
C ALA A 482 -12.74 -4.68 -14.07
N GLU A 483 -12.68 -5.45 -15.15
CA GLU A 483 -12.77 -6.92 -15.14
C GLU A 483 -11.35 -7.50 -15.12
N THR A 484 -10.81 -7.72 -13.93
CA THR A 484 -9.39 -8.02 -13.73
C THR A 484 -8.98 -9.42 -14.19
N ALA A 485 -9.84 -10.41 -14.05
CA ALA A 485 -9.58 -11.75 -14.61
C ALA A 485 -9.55 -11.75 -16.14
N ALA A 486 -10.23 -10.80 -16.80
CA ALA A 486 -10.19 -10.60 -18.24
C ALA A 486 -9.16 -9.55 -18.68
N LYS A 487 -8.49 -8.86 -17.75
CA LYS A 487 -7.53 -7.78 -18.01
C LYS A 487 -8.09 -6.69 -18.91
N ARG A 488 -9.32 -6.23 -18.64
CA ARG A 488 -10.02 -5.24 -19.47
C ARG A 488 -10.83 -4.25 -18.63
N LEU A 489 -11.17 -3.11 -19.25
CA LEU A 489 -12.20 -2.20 -18.78
C LEU A 489 -13.45 -2.35 -19.66
N VAL A 490 -14.61 -2.37 -19.02
CA VAL A 490 -15.91 -2.40 -19.69
C VAL A 490 -16.77 -1.21 -19.26
N GLU A 491 -17.55 -0.67 -20.19
CA GLU A 491 -18.63 0.26 -19.91
C GLU A 491 -19.94 -0.51 -19.81
N ILE A 492 -20.71 -0.25 -18.75
CA ILE A 492 -21.99 -0.88 -18.47
C ILE A 492 -23.06 0.20 -18.44
N ASP A 493 -24.03 0.12 -19.33
CA ASP A 493 -25.18 1.03 -19.35
C ASP A 493 -26.19 0.70 -18.24
N ALA A 494 -27.11 1.63 -17.95
CA ALA A 494 -28.14 1.44 -16.93
C ALA A 494 -29.05 0.22 -17.19
N ASN A 495 -29.16 -0.23 -18.44
CA ASN A 495 -29.89 -1.43 -18.83
C ASN A 495 -29.06 -2.73 -18.78
N GLY A 496 -27.80 -2.65 -18.30
CA GLY A 496 -26.89 -3.79 -18.19
C GLY A 496 -26.12 -4.15 -19.47
N SER A 497 -26.30 -3.42 -20.57
CA SER A 497 -25.53 -3.63 -21.80
C SER A 497 -24.06 -3.33 -21.58
N LYS A 498 -23.17 -4.19 -22.08
CA LYS A 498 -21.71 -4.10 -21.86
C LYS A 498 -20.99 -3.75 -23.16
N ARG A 499 -20.00 -2.85 -23.08
CA ARG A 499 -19.08 -2.52 -24.16
C ARG A 499 -17.65 -2.54 -23.63
N THR A 500 -16.76 -3.30 -24.26
CA THR A 500 -15.33 -3.27 -23.93
C THR A 500 -14.73 -1.92 -24.35
N ILE A 501 -13.95 -1.31 -23.45
CA ILE A 501 -13.23 -0.05 -23.65
C ILE A 501 -11.79 -0.31 -24.05
N ALA A 502 -11.09 -1.16 -23.30
CA ALA A 502 -9.69 -1.51 -23.50
C ALA A 502 -9.41 -2.92 -22.97
N GLU A 503 -8.48 -3.60 -23.60
CA GLU A 503 -8.08 -4.99 -23.29
C GLU A 503 -6.57 -5.11 -23.10
N ASN A 504 -6.12 -6.27 -22.61
CA ASN A 504 -4.72 -6.57 -22.34
C ASN A 504 -4.06 -5.57 -21.39
N LEU A 505 -4.82 -5.12 -20.41
CA LEU A 505 -4.38 -4.15 -19.42
C LEU A 505 -3.49 -4.82 -18.35
N PRO A 506 -2.51 -4.10 -17.78
CA PRO A 506 -1.66 -4.62 -16.71
C PRO A 506 -2.34 -4.54 -15.33
N ILE A 507 -3.52 -5.13 -15.20
CA ILE A 507 -4.36 -5.15 -14.01
C ILE A 507 -4.58 -6.58 -13.51
N GLY A 508 -5.05 -6.71 -12.27
CA GLY A 508 -5.37 -7.98 -11.64
C GLY A 508 -4.13 -8.69 -11.14
N LEU A 509 -3.45 -8.12 -10.15
CA LEU A 509 -2.37 -8.78 -9.43
C LEU A 509 -2.93 -10.03 -8.73
N PRO A 510 -2.38 -11.22 -8.98
CA PRO A 510 -2.90 -12.44 -8.37
C PRO A 510 -2.81 -12.38 -6.85
N ALA A 511 -3.86 -12.83 -6.17
CA ALA A 511 -3.77 -13.08 -4.74
C ALA A 511 -2.81 -14.24 -4.48
N GLY A 512 -1.98 -14.11 -3.45
CA GLY A 512 -1.14 -15.20 -2.99
C GLY A 512 -1.96 -16.34 -2.38
N PRO A 513 -1.36 -17.52 -2.22
CA PRO A 513 -2.03 -18.66 -1.57
C PRO A 513 -2.59 -18.29 -0.20
N GLY A 514 -3.87 -18.58 0.05
CA GLY A 514 -4.55 -18.26 1.29
C GLY A 514 -5.03 -16.81 1.46
N MET A 515 -4.74 -15.93 0.49
CA MET A 515 -5.24 -14.56 0.48
C MET A 515 -6.58 -14.46 -0.24
N PRO A 516 -7.48 -13.56 0.20
CA PRO A 516 -8.75 -13.35 -0.50
C PRO A 516 -8.49 -12.72 -1.89
N PRO A 517 -9.22 -13.14 -2.95
CA PRO A 517 -9.26 -12.40 -4.19
C PRO A 517 -10.35 -11.30 -4.11
N PRO A 518 -10.07 -10.03 -4.51
CA PRO A 518 -8.75 -9.54 -4.90
C PRO A 518 -7.86 -9.25 -3.67
N PHE A 519 -6.56 -9.48 -3.81
CA PHE A 519 -5.59 -9.07 -2.80
C PHE A 519 -5.32 -7.56 -2.87
N VAL A 520 -5.06 -7.06 -4.08
CA VAL A 520 -4.96 -5.64 -4.40
C VAL A 520 -6.04 -5.34 -5.44
N ALA A 521 -7.00 -4.51 -5.09
CA ALA A 521 -8.09 -4.20 -6.01
C ALA A 521 -7.69 -3.06 -6.97
N THR A 522 -7.74 -3.34 -8.27
CA THR A 522 -7.62 -2.31 -9.31
C THR A 522 -8.67 -1.23 -9.12
N GLY A 523 -8.25 0.03 -8.90
CA GLY A 523 -9.15 1.16 -8.76
C GLY A 523 -9.53 1.78 -10.10
N VAL A 524 -10.73 2.34 -10.20
CA VAL A 524 -11.21 3.10 -11.36
C VAL A 524 -11.80 4.44 -10.89
N ALA A 525 -11.45 5.53 -11.57
CA ALA A 525 -12.09 6.82 -11.39
C ALA A 525 -12.42 7.47 -12.75
N VAL A 526 -13.40 8.35 -12.76
CA VAL A 526 -13.80 9.11 -13.95
C VAL A 526 -13.90 10.59 -13.58
N ASP A 527 -13.36 11.46 -14.41
CA ASP A 527 -13.45 12.90 -14.20
C ASP A 527 -14.75 13.50 -14.83
N PRO A 528 -15.09 14.78 -14.56
CA PRO A 528 -16.27 15.42 -15.13
C PRO A 528 -16.29 15.54 -16.66
N LYS A 529 -15.16 15.34 -17.33
CA LYS A 529 -15.06 15.31 -18.79
C LYS A 529 -15.23 13.90 -19.35
N GLY A 530 -15.26 12.89 -18.48
CA GLY A 530 -15.38 11.48 -18.82
C GLY A 530 -14.04 10.79 -19.07
N VAL A 531 -12.90 11.41 -18.74
CA VAL A 531 -11.60 10.72 -18.77
C VAL A 531 -11.57 9.67 -17.69
N ILE A 532 -11.24 8.45 -18.08
CA ILE A 532 -11.11 7.30 -17.18
C ILE A 532 -9.66 7.23 -16.70
N TYR A 533 -9.49 6.99 -15.40
CA TYR A 533 -8.21 6.69 -14.76
C TYR A 533 -8.32 5.34 -14.08
N PHE A 534 -7.27 4.53 -14.16
CA PHE A 534 -7.21 3.25 -13.45
C PHE A 534 -5.81 2.97 -12.91
N SER A 535 -5.76 2.35 -11.74
CA SER A 535 -4.53 1.81 -11.19
C SER A 535 -4.18 0.49 -11.89
N ALA A 536 -2.89 0.31 -12.17
CA ALA A 536 -2.36 -0.87 -12.82
C ALA A 536 -1.43 -1.58 -11.84
N ASP A 537 -2.02 -2.40 -11.00
CA ASP A 537 -1.43 -3.11 -9.88
C ASP A 537 -0.37 -4.15 -10.28
N ARG A 538 -0.36 -4.58 -11.56
CA ARG A 538 0.67 -5.51 -12.06
C ARG A 538 1.97 -4.84 -12.49
N ASN A 539 2.00 -3.52 -12.67
CA ASN A 539 3.20 -2.78 -13.05
C ASN A 539 3.35 -1.44 -12.31
N ASN A 540 2.55 -1.24 -11.25
CA ASN A 540 2.63 -0.08 -10.35
C ASN A 540 2.50 1.27 -11.05
N ALA A 541 1.60 1.36 -12.02
CA ALA A 541 1.36 2.54 -12.84
C ALA A 541 -0.06 3.09 -12.66
N ILE A 542 -0.29 4.30 -13.16
CA ILE A 542 -1.63 4.80 -13.42
C ILE A 542 -1.75 5.12 -14.90
N TYR A 543 -2.84 4.69 -15.49
CA TYR A 543 -3.19 4.97 -16.88
C TYR A 543 -4.41 5.86 -16.96
N ARG A 544 -4.55 6.54 -18.10
CA ARG A 544 -5.76 7.26 -18.48
C ARG A 544 -6.26 6.84 -19.84
N ILE A 545 -7.59 6.96 -20.06
CA ILE A 545 -8.25 6.72 -21.34
C ILE A 545 -9.20 7.89 -21.58
N THR A 546 -9.07 8.55 -22.72
CA THR A 546 -9.83 9.76 -23.05
C THR A 546 -11.02 9.42 -23.96
N PRO A 547 -12.24 9.95 -23.67
CA PRO A 547 -13.38 9.78 -24.56
C PRO A 547 -13.17 10.52 -25.89
N GLN A 548 -13.52 9.87 -26.99
CA GLN A 548 -13.49 10.45 -28.35
C GLN A 548 -14.93 10.66 -28.82
N ARG A 549 -15.26 11.87 -29.18
CA ARG A 549 -16.61 12.32 -29.57
C ARG A 549 -16.70 12.61 -31.05
#